data_7c95937210688a3008568867e75381b7
#
_entry.id   7c95937210688a3008568867e75381b7
#
_cell.length_a   1.000
_cell.length_b   1.000
_cell.length_c   1.000
_cell.angle_alpha   90.00
_cell.angle_beta   90.00
_cell.angle_gamma   90.00
#
_symmetry.space_group_name_H-M   'P 1'
#
loop_
_entity.id
_entity.type
_entity.pdbx_description
1 polymer ?
#
loop_
_entity_poly.entity_id
_entity_poly.type
_entity_poly.pdbx_seq_one_letter_code
_entity_poly.pdbx_strand_id
1 'polypeptide(L)'
;KIERPNEKGGQTPMEFTIVRESIQTPAIPYAAVMDNKVGYISLSTFSGNPSKDFKKALLDLKKQGATSLVIDLRNNGGGLLDEAVEIANYFLPRGKVIVTTKGKTKQASNTYKTLREPLDLDIPIAVLVNSGTASASEILSGSLQDLDRAVIIGNRTFGKGLVQVPRSLPYGGMMKVTTSKYYIPYSRTA
;
A
#
# COMPACT_ATOMS: atom_id res chain seq x y z
N LYS A 1 -26.34 -7.65 -19.20
CA LYS A 1 -27.19 -6.68 -19.91
C LYS A 1 -26.80 -5.27 -19.48
N ILE A 2 -26.65 -4.37 -20.43
CA ILE A 2 -26.48 -2.93 -20.22
C ILE A 2 -27.53 -2.20 -21.07
N GLU A 3 -28.00 -1.06 -20.57
CA GLU A 3 -28.87 -0.17 -21.31
C GLU A 3 -28.09 1.09 -21.67
N ARG A 4 -28.11 1.48 -22.93
CA ARG A 4 -27.46 2.72 -23.40
C ARG A 4 -28.51 3.67 -23.96
N PRO A 5 -28.38 4.99 -23.69
CA PRO A 5 -29.22 5.99 -24.36
C PRO A 5 -29.08 5.87 -25.88
N ASN A 6 -30.19 5.98 -26.60
CA ASN A 6 -30.21 6.02 -28.03
C ASN A 6 -30.60 7.43 -28.55
N GLU A 7 -30.36 7.69 -29.81
CA GLU A 7 -30.60 8.98 -30.46
C GLU A 7 -32.07 9.45 -30.42
N LYS A 8 -33.03 8.55 -30.13
CA LYS A 8 -34.46 8.85 -30.03
C LYS A 8 -34.93 9.11 -28.58
N GLY A 9 -33.99 9.27 -27.64
CA GLY A 9 -34.28 9.54 -26.23
C GLY A 9 -34.76 8.33 -25.41
N GLY A 10 -34.71 7.13 -25.99
CA GLY A 10 -34.98 5.86 -25.33
C GLY A 10 -33.69 5.15 -24.88
N GLN A 11 -33.84 3.94 -24.35
CA GLN A 11 -32.71 3.05 -23.99
C GLN A 11 -32.70 1.83 -24.90
N THR A 12 -31.50 1.45 -25.36
CA THR A 12 -31.32 0.23 -26.18
C THR A 12 -30.64 -0.81 -25.30
N PRO A 13 -31.30 -1.94 -24.99
CA PRO A 13 -30.68 -3.05 -24.24
C PRO A 13 -29.63 -3.75 -25.14
N MET A 14 -28.46 -3.97 -24.54
CA MET A 14 -27.35 -4.69 -25.15
C MET A 14 -26.94 -5.86 -24.28
N GLU A 15 -26.64 -6.99 -24.87
CA GLU A 15 -26.09 -8.16 -24.17
C GLU A 15 -24.65 -8.41 -24.60
N PHE A 16 -23.81 -8.66 -23.62
CA PHE A 16 -22.40 -9.00 -23.82
C PHE A 16 -22.11 -10.30 -23.06
N THR A 17 -21.45 -11.22 -23.74
CA THR A 17 -20.84 -12.38 -23.09
C THR A 17 -19.44 -11.99 -22.70
N ILE A 18 -19.13 -12.03 -21.39
CA ILE A 18 -17.82 -11.71 -20.85
C ILE A 18 -17.21 -12.99 -20.30
N VAL A 19 -16.06 -13.37 -20.85
CA VAL A 19 -15.24 -14.47 -20.30
C VAL A 19 -14.34 -13.89 -19.22
N ARG A 20 -14.38 -14.48 -18.03
CA ARG A 20 -13.53 -14.05 -16.91
C ARG A 20 -12.11 -14.55 -17.13
N GLU A 21 -11.17 -13.63 -17.07
CA GLU A 21 -9.73 -13.92 -17.13
C GLU A 21 -9.02 -13.35 -15.89
N SER A 22 -7.83 -13.87 -15.61
CA SER A 22 -6.95 -13.29 -14.58
C SER A 22 -6.26 -12.06 -15.14
N ILE A 23 -6.59 -10.89 -14.60
CA ILE A 23 -5.99 -9.62 -15.01
C ILE A 23 -4.88 -9.26 -14.00
N GLN A 24 -3.67 -9.03 -14.49
CA GLN A 24 -2.56 -8.52 -13.70
C GLN A 24 -2.61 -6.99 -13.73
N THR A 25 -2.95 -6.39 -12.60
CA THR A 25 -2.86 -4.93 -12.43
C THR A 25 -1.51 -4.59 -11.81
N PRO A 26 -0.67 -3.76 -12.44
CA PRO A 26 0.63 -3.42 -11.88
C PRO A 26 0.47 -2.65 -10.58
N ALA A 27 1.24 -3.04 -9.55
CA ALA A 27 1.27 -2.33 -8.29
C ALA A 27 1.94 -0.95 -8.42
N ILE A 28 2.88 -0.84 -9.35
CA ILE A 28 3.56 0.41 -9.74
C ILE A 28 3.11 0.80 -11.15
N PRO A 29 1.98 1.51 -11.31
CA PRO A 29 1.50 1.93 -12.63
C PRO A 29 2.39 2.99 -13.29
N TYR A 30 3.17 3.72 -12.49
CA TYR A 30 4.04 4.76 -13.00
C TYR A 30 5.26 4.97 -12.10
N ALA A 31 6.44 5.08 -12.70
CA ALA A 31 7.67 5.49 -12.05
C ALA A 31 8.55 6.27 -13.06
N ALA A 32 9.06 7.44 -12.66
CA ALA A 32 9.90 8.28 -13.51
C ALA A 32 10.81 9.18 -12.66
N VAL A 33 11.90 9.63 -13.26
CA VAL A 33 12.69 10.77 -12.73
C VAL A 33 12.05 12.05 -13.22
N MET A 34 11.60 12.87 -12.29
CA MET A 34 11.05 14.20 -12.53
C MET A 34 12.16 15.24 -12.56
N ASP A 35 11.78 16.51 -12.80
CA ASP A 35 12.72 17.63 -12.72
C ASP A 35 13.47 17.64 -11.39
N ASN A 36 14.66 18.25 -11.37
CA ASN A 36 15.53 18.34 -10.19
C ASN A 36 15.96 16.97 -9.62
N LYS A 37 16.01 15.93 -10.45
CA LYS A 37 16.41 14.55 -10.07
C LYS A 37 15.54 13.93 -8.97
N VAL A 38 14.27 14.28 -8.95
CA VAL A 38 13.30 13.68 -8.04
C VAL A 38 12.78 12.37 -8.65
N GLY A 39 13.05 11.23 -8.01
CA GLY A 39 12.42 9.96 -8.34
C GLY A 39 10.97 9.96 -7.86
N TYR A 40 10.04 9.58 -8.72
CA TYR A 40 8.62 9.45 -8.38
C TYR A 40 8.17 8.01 -8.61
N ILE A 41 7.49 7.44 -7.61
CA ILE A 41 6.89 6.10 -7.68
C ILE A 41 5.43 6.20 -7.26
N SER A 42 4.51 5.87 -8.16
CA SER A 42 3.09 5.67 -7.84
C SER A 42 2.90 4.23 -7.40
N LEU A 43 2.51 4.01 -6.14
CA LEU A 43 2.18 2.70 -5.58
C LEU A 43 0.67 2.63 -5.37
N SER A 44 -0.03 1.87 -6.22
CA SER A 44 -1.49 1.83 -6.28
C SER A 44 -2.13 0.78 -5.38
N THR A 45 -1.39 -0.26 -5.01
CA THR A 45 -1.89 -1.37 -4.18
C THR A 45 -0.75 -2.11 -3.49
N PHE A 46 -1.07 -2.77 -2.37
CA PHE A 46 -0.18 -3.73 -1.70
C PHE A 46 -0.60 -5.19 -1.97
N SER A 47 -1.16 -5.46 -3.16
CA SER A 47 -1.51 -6.81 -3.60
C SER A 47 -0.50 -7.34 -4.63
N GLY A 48 -0.34 -8.64 -4.71
CA GLY A 48 0.67 -9.27 -5.56
C GLY A 48 2.06 -9.26 -4.91
N ASN A 49 3.07 -8.76 -5.60
CA ASN A 49 4.45 -8.62 -5.10
C ASN A 49 4.95 -7.17 -5.23
N PRO A 50 4.23 -6.18 -4.66
CA PRO A 50 4.56 -4.76 -4.84
C PRO A 50 5.92 -4.37 -4.30
N SER A 51 6.44 -5.04 -3.28
CA SER A 51 7.78 -4.77 -2.75
C SER A 51 8.88 -5.06 -3.77
N LYS A 52 8.76 -6.13 -4.54
CA LYS A 52 9.72 -6.45 -5.62
C LYS A 52 9.67 -5.42 -6.74
N ASP A 53 8.47 -5.05 -7.17
CA ASP A 53 8.26 -4.05 -8.21
C ASP A 53 8.76 -2.68 -7.76
N PHE A 54 8.50 -2.32 -6.50
CA PHE A 54 9.00 -1.10 -5.88
C PHE A 54 10.53 -1.07 -5.83
N LYS A 55 11.16 -2.17 -5.38
CA LYS A 55 12.61 -2.28 -5.36
C LYS A 55 13.21 -2.08 -6.74
N LYS A 56 12.64 -2.73 -7.76
CA LYS A 56 13.08 -2.57 -9.15
C LYS A 56 12.97 -1.11 -9.59
N ALA A 57 11.80 -0.49 -9.40
CA ALA A 57 11.57 0.91 -9.74
C ALA A 57 12.55 1.85 -9.03
N LEU A 58 12.75 1.67 -7.72
CA LEU A 58 13.71 2.47 -6.94
C LEU A 58 15.13 2.37 -7.50
N LEU A 59 15.62 1.16 -7.76
CA LEU A 59 16.97 0.95 -8.29
C LEU A 59 17.13 1.53 -9.70
N ASP A 60 16.09 1.44 -10.54
CA ASP A 60 16.12 1.99 -11.88
C ASP A 60 16.09 3.53 -11.86
N LEU A 61 15.33 4.15 -10.96
CA LEU A 61 15.36 5.61 -10.75
C LEU A 61 16.72 6.10 -10.25
N LYS A 62 17.34 5.37 -9.31
CA LYS A 62 18.70 5.70 -8.83
C LYS A 62 19.74 5.62 -9.95
N LYS A 63 19.68 4.61 -10.82
CA LYS A 63 20.54 4.51 -12.02
C LYS A 63 20.36 5.69 -12.97
N GLN A 64 19.15 6.24 -13.05
CA GLN A 64 18.81 7.42 -13.84
C GLN A 64 19.23 8.74 -13.15
N GLY A 65 19.81 8.66 -11.95
CA GLY A 65 20.35 9.82 -11.23
C GLY A 65 19.37 10.47 -10.26
N ALA A 66 18.31 9.80 -9.85
CA ALA A 66 17.43 10.30 -8.79
C ALA A 66 18.19 10.45 -7.46
N THR A 67 18.09 11.63 -6.84
CA THR A 67 18.73 11.98 -5.56
C THR A 67 17.75 12.17 -4.42
N SER A 68 16.45 12.16 -4.70
CA SER A 68 15.35 12.20 -3.73
C SER A 68 14.19 11.36 -4.25
N LEU A 69 13.25 10.99 -3.40
CA LEU A 69 12.15 10.08 -3.72
C LEU A 69 10.80 10.63 -3.27
N VAL A 70 9.83 10.58 -4.16
CA VAL A 70 8.41 10.77 -3.84
C VAL A 70 7.71 9.42 -3.99
N ILE A 71 7.05 8.97 -2.93
CA ILE A 71 6.19 7.78 -2.91
C ILE A 71 4.74 8.26 -2.89
N ASP A 72 3.98 7.99 -3.94
CA ASP A 72 2.58 8.39 -4.01
C ASP A 72 1.67 7.24 -3.60
N LEU A 73 1.01 7.41 -2.44
CA LEU A 73 0.03 6.49 -1.85
C LEU A 73 -1.40 7.04 -1.92
N ARG A 74 -1.64 8.10 -2.67
CA ARG A 74 -2.98 8.66 -2.81
C ARG A 74 -3.90 7.64 -3.48
N ASN A 75 -5.09 7.46 -2.91
CA ASN A 75 -6.09 6.47 -3.33
C ASN A 75 -5.65 5.00 -3.23
N ASN A 76 -4.54 4.71 -2.56
CA ASN A 76 -4.11 3.35 -2.28
C ASN A 76 -4.80 2.81 -1.02
N GLY A 77 -5.80 1.95 -1.20
CA GLY A 77 -6.58 1.34 -0.11
C GLY A 77 -5.82 0.29 0.73
N GLY A 78 -4.53 0.07 0.46
CA GLY A 78 -3.68 -0.89 1.16
C GLY A 78 -3.60 -2.25 0.47
N GLY A 79 -3.53 -3.30 1.26
CA GLY A 79 -3.38 -4.69 0.84
C GLY A 79 -2.64 -5.51 1.90
N LEU A 80 -1.61 -6.25 1.50
CA LEU A 80 -0.83 -7.13 2.37
C LEU A 80 0.07 -6.32 3.31
N LEU A 81 -0.05 -6.58 4.61
CA LEU A 81 0.75 -5.92 5.64
C LEU A 81 2.25 -6.21 5.46
N ASP A 82 2.60 -7.45 5.15
CA ASP A 82 4.00 -7.87 4.98
C ASP A 82 4.69 -7.11 3.85
N GLU A 83 3.96 -6.74 2.82
CA GLU A 83 4.48 -5.95 1.69
C GLU A 83 4.81 -4.50 2.12
N ALA A 84 3.99 -3.90 2.98
CA ALA A 84 4.29 -2.58 3.54
C ALA A 84 5.52 -2.63 4.45
N VAL A 85 5.65 -3.68 5.26
CA VAL A 85 6.84 -3.91 6.11
C VAL A 85 8.08 -4.09 5.24
N GLU A 86 7.99 -4.85 4.14
CA GLU A 86 9.12 -5.07 3.24
C GLU A 86 9.57 -3.77 2.53
N ILE A 87 8.63 -2.93 2.10
CA ILE A 87 8.98 -1.62 1.52
C ILE A 87 9.61 -0.70 2.57
N ALA A 88 9.08 -0.68 3.79
CA ALA A 88 9.68 0.08 4.88
C ALA A 88 11.11 -0.38 5.19
N ASN A 89 11.37 -1.69 5.07
CA ASN A 89 12.69 -2.27 5.27
C ASN A 89 13.76 -1.75 4.28
N TYR A 90 13.37 -1.24 3.12
CA TYR A 90 14.33 -0.65 2.17
C TYR A 90 14.96 0.64 2.66
N PHE A 91 14.30 1.33 3.61
CA PHE A 91 14.66 2.68 4.03
C PHE A 91 14.99 2.82 5.52
N LEU A 92 14.84 1.76 6.30
CA LEU A 92 15.00 1.79 7.75
C LEU A 92 16.08 0.79 8.22
N PRO A 93 16.85 1.12 9.26
CA PRO A 93 17.82 0.21 9.83
C PRO A 93 17.17 -1.10 10.31
N ARG A 94 17.93 -2.19 10.29
CA ARG A 94 17.49 -3.48 10.79
C ARG A 94 17.06 -3.42 12.26
N GLY A 95 15.99 -4.14 12.62
CA GLY A 95 15.45 -4.26 13.97
C GLY A 95 14.45 -3.19 14.37
N LYS A 96 14.13 -2.22 13.51
CA LYS A 96 13.10 -1.20 13.79
C LYS A 96 11.71 -1.81 13.75
N VAL A 97 10.89 -1.50 14.74
CA VAL A 97 9.46 -1.88 14.76
C VAL A 97 8.73 -1.03 13.72
N ILE A 98 7.98 -1.68 12.85
CA ILE A 98 7.16 -1.03 11.81
C ILE A 98 5.71 -0.98 12.27
N VAL A 99 5.20 -2.10 12.77
CA VAL A 99 3.81 -2.20 13.21
C VAL A 99 3.68 -3.32 14.24
N THR A 100 2.79 -3.12 15.20
CA THR A 100 2.38 -4.15 16.17
C THR A 100 0.89 -4.41 16.00
N THR A 101 0.49 -5.67 15.90
CA THR A 101 -0.91 -6.07 15.96
C THR A 101 -1.26 -6.54 17.37
N LYS A 102 -2.43 -6.17 17.88
CA LYS A 102 -2.97 -6.63 19.16
C LYS A 102 -4.37 -7.17 18.97
N GLY A 103 -4.57 -8.44 19.25
CA GLY A 103 -5.84 -9.16 19.20
C GLY A 103 -6.21 -9.78 20.53
N LYS A 104 -7.35 -10.45 20.57
CA LYS A 104 -7.82 -11.16 21.79
C LYS A 104 -6.97 -12.40 22.12
N THR A 105 -6.30 -12.98 21.14
CA THR A 105 -5.46 -14.17 21.32
C THR A 105 -4.01 -13.84 21.06
N LYS A 106 -3.09 -14.66 21.61
CA LYS A 106 -1.64 -14.50 21.35
C LYS A 106 -1.31 -14.61 19.86
N GLN A 107 -2.00 -15.51 19.12
CA GLN A 107 -1.80 -15.70 17.69
C GLN A 107 -2.22 -14.47 16.84
N ALA A 108 -3.11 -13.64 17.38
CA ALA A 108 -3.57 -12.40 16.75
C ALA A 108 -2.72 -11.17 17.14
N SER A 109 -1.66 -11.38 17.95
CA SER A 109 -0.77 -10.32 18.45
C SER A 109 0.65 -10.58 17.98
N ASN A 110 1.17 -9.71 17.11
CA ASN A 110 2.49 -9.85 16.51
C ASN A 110 3.18 -8.49 16.43
N THR A 111 4.51 -8.51 16.42
CA THR A 111 5.35 -7.33 16.18
C THR A 111 6.18 -7.55 14.94
N TYR A 112 5.98 -6.68 13.96
CA TYR A 112 6.69 -6.70 12.68
C TYR A 112 7.83 -5.70 12.72
N LYS A 113 9.02 -6.18 12.37
CA LYS A 113 10.26 -5.40 12.39
C LYS A 113 10.97 -5.49 11.05
N THR A 114 11.83 -4.53 10.77
CA THR A 114 12.80 -4.64 9.69
C THR A 114 13.78 -5.79 9.97
N LEU A 115 13.94 -6.69 9.00
CA LEU A 115 14.76 -7.90 9.17
C LEU A 115 16.03 -7.91 8.31
N ARG A 116 16.07 -7.10 7.25
CA ARG A 116 17.15 -7.05 6.27
C ARG A 116 17.94 -5.75 6.37
N GLU A 117 19.11 -5.74 5.76
CA GLU A 117 19.85 -4.52 5.54
C GLU A 117 19.06 -3.61 4.57
N PRO A 118 18.99 -2.30 4.86
CA PRO A 118 18.29 -1.34 4.02
C PRO A 118 18.94 -1.20 2.65
N LEU A 119 18.17 -0.75 1.67
CA LEU A 119 18.70 -0.39 0.35
C LEU A 119 19.29 1.02 0.35
N ASP A 120 18.68 1.93 1.12
CA ASP A 120 19.09 3.32 1.18
C ASP A 120 18.58 4.00 2.45
N LEU A 121 19.50 4.40 3.32
CA LEU A 121 19.18 5.12 4.56
C LEU A 121 19.13 6.65 4.36
N ASP A 122 19.74 7.15 3.29
CA ASP A 122 20.06 8.57 3.15
C ASP A 122 19.17 9.33 2.18
N ILE A 123 18.62 8.64 1.14
CA ILE A 123 17.77 9.31 0.15
C ILE A 123 16.60 10.05 0.82
N PRO A 124 16.44 11.37 0.62
CA PRO A 124 15.30 12.12 1.13
C PRO A 124 13.99 11.56 0.57
N ILE A 125 12.97 11.37 1.44
CA ILE A 125 11.67 10.78 1.05
C ILE A 125 10.53 11.70 1.43
N ALA A 126 9.64 11.95 0.47
CA ALA A 126 8.31 12.49 0.70
C ALA A 126 7.25 11.45 0.34
N VAL A 127 6.22 11.30 1.16
CA VAL A 127 5.09 10.38 0.91
C VAL A 127 3.83 11.20 0.72
N LEU A 128 3.19 11.04 -0.44
CA LEU A 128 1.91 11.69 -0.74
C LEU A 128 0.76 10.82 -0.28
N VAL A 129 -0.17 11.43 0.47
CA VAL A 129 -1.33 10.74 1.03
C VAL A 129 -2.62 11.55 0.86
N ASN A 130 -3.77 10.87 0.87
CA ASN A 130 -5.09 11.50 0.89
C ASN A 130 -6.11 10.64 1.64
N SER A 131 -7.37 11.05 1.65
CA SER A 131 -8.47 10.32 2.30
C SER A 131 -8.72 8.90 1.76
N GLY A 132 -8.22 8.57 0.56
CA GLY A 132 -8.25 7.23 -0.01
C GLY A 132 -7.05 6.35 0.39
N THR A 133 -6.05 6.92 1.08
CA THR A 133 -4.90 6.18 1.61
C THR A 133 -5.33 5.40 2.86
N ALA A 134 -5.24 4.05 2.83
CA ALA A 134 -5.77 3.22 3.92
C ALA A 134 -4.91 1.99 4.25
N SER A 135 -5.03 1.47 5.50
CA SER A 135 -4.51 0.15 5.90
C SER A 135 -2.99 0.01 5.72
N ALA A 136 -2.49 -0.91 4.88
CA ALA A 136 -1.06 -1.10 4.63
C ALA A 136 -0.35 0.19 4.17
N SER A 137 -1.04 1.06 3.43
CA SER A 137 -0.52 2.39 3.07
C SER A 137 -0.31 3.29 4.28
N GLU A 138 -1.23 3.22 5.26
CA GLU A 138 -1.11 3.97 6.51
C GLU A 138 -0.02 3.40 7.42
N ILE A 139 0.21 2.08 7.37
CA ILE A 139 1.33 1.45 8.07
C ILE A 139 2.65 1.95 7.49
N LEU A 140 2.82 1.94 6.16
CA LEU A 140 4.04 2.40 5.52
C LEU A 140 4.28 3.90 5.79
N SER A 141 3.30 4.76 5.48
CA SER A 141 3.45 6.21 5.67
C SER A 141 3.66 6.57 7.14
N GLY A 142 2.86 5.99 8.04
CA GLY A 142 2.93 6.28 9.47
C GLY A 142 4.21 5.77 10.13
N SER A 143 4.72 4.59 9.73
CA SER A 143 5.99 4.08 10.27
C SER A 143 7.18 4.91 9.79
N LEU A 144 7.20 5.33 8.52
CA LEU A 144 8.25 6.22 8.01
C LEU A 144 8.21 7.60 8.67
N GLN A 145 7.01 8.11 8.97
CA GLN A 145 6.82 9.36 9.72
C GLN A 145 7.31 9.22 11.17
N ASP A 146 6.84 8.19 11.88
CA ASP A 146 7.16 7.99 13.29
C ASP A 146 8.65 7.72 13.55
N LEU A 147 9.34 7.22 12.54
CA LEU A 147 10.79 6.95 12.61
C LEU A 147 11.63 8.07 11.98
N ASP A 148 11.05 9.25 11.75
CA ASP A 148 11.70 10.44 11.18
C ASP A 148 12.40 10.17 9.84
N ARG A 149 11.84 9.23 9.04
CA ARG A 149 12.46 8.80 7.79
C ARG A 149 11.88 9.48 6.56
N ALA A 150 10.63 9.94 6.63
CA ALA A 150 9.96 10.60 5.52
C ALA A 150 9.08 11.75 5.98
N VAL A 151 8.92 12.74 5.10
CA VAL A 151 7.91 13.80 5.26
C VAL A 151 6.61 13.33 4.62
N ILE A 152 5.50 13.45 5.34
CA ILE A 152 4.16 13.12 4.84
C ILE A 152 3.50 14.39 4.34
N ILE A 153 3.01 14.36 3.10
CA ILE A 153 2.40 15.50 2.41
C ILE A 153 0.99 15.10 1.95
N GLY A 154 0.01 15.92 2.25
CA GLY A 154 -1.37 15.73 1.78
C GLY A 154 -2.41 15.92 2.87
N ASN A 155 -3.53 15.23 2.73
CA ASN A 155 -4.65 15.32 3.64
C ASN A 155 -4.70 14.12 4.59
N ARG A 156 -5.56 14.21 5.62
CA ARG A 156 -5.81 13.13 6.56
C ARG A 156 -6.18 11.83 5.81
N THR A 157 -5.53 10.73 6.19
CA THR A 157 -5.76 9.40 5.63
C THR A 157 -7.08 8.79 6.13
N PHE A 158 -7.45 7.63 5.63
CA PHE A 158 -8.72 6.96 5.93
C PHE A 158 -8.90 6.60 7.41
N GLY A 159 -7.82 6.17 8.09
CA GLY A 159 -7.88 5.76 9.51
C GLY A 159 -8.30 4.31 9.72
N LYS A 160 -7.87 3.38 8.85
CA LYS A 160 -8.17 1.94 9.01
C LYS A 160 -7.12 1.25 9.87
N GLY A 161 -7.33 1.23 11.18
CA GLY A 161 -6.47 0.60 12.17
C GLY A 161 -6.83 -0.85 12.52
N LEU A 162 -7.49 -1.60 11.63
CA LEU A 162 -8.04 -2.93 11.89
C LEU A 162 -7.48 -3.97 10.92
N VAL A 163 -7.08 -5.14 11.47
CA VAL A 163 -6.72 -6.33 10.69
C VAL A 163 -7.96 -7.19 10.49
N GLN A 164 -8.30 -7.46 9.24
CA GLN A 164 -9.42 -8.31 8.86
C GLN A 164 -8.92 -9.52 8.08
N VAL A 165 -9.39 -10.70 8.47
CA VAL A 165 -9.02 -11.98 7.87
C VAL A 165 -10.27 -12.64 7.29
N PRO A 166 -10.26 -13.06 6.00
CA PRO A 166 -11.33 -13.86 5.45
C PRO A 166 -11.27 -15.28 6.06
N ARG A 167 -12.43 -15.82 6.42
CA ARG A 167 -12.62 -17.18 6.90
C ARG A 167 -13.63 -17.87 6.02
N SER A 168 -13.25 -19.02 5.47
CA SER A 168 -14.18 -19.87 4.70
C SER A 168 -15.24 -20.43 5.62
N LEU A 169 -16.47 -20.42 5.14
CA LEU A 169 -17.62 -21.03 5.80
C LEU A 169 -18.00 -22.31 5.05
N PRO A 170 -18.76 -23.23 5.69
CA PRO A 170 -19.39 -24.34 4.96
C PRO A 170 -20.18 -23.82 3.76
N TYR A 171 -20.31 -24.66 2.74
CA TYR A 171 -21.06 -24.37 1.50
C TYR A 171 -20.50 -23.22 0.63
N GLY A 172 -19.19 -22.94 0.72
CA GLY A 172 -18.51 -21.98 -0.14
C GLY A 172 -18.71 -20.49 0.22
N GLY A 173 -19.34 -20.22 1.38
CA GLY A 173 -19.43 -18.85 1.91
C GLY A 173 -18.10 -18.35 2.47
N MET A 174 -17.94 -17.03 2.55
CA MET A 174 -16.79 -16.39 3.23
C MET A 174 -17.26 -15.35 4.23
N MET A 175 -16.64 -15.36 5.41
CA MET A 175 -16.86 -14.36 6.46
C MET A 175 -15.58 -13.53 6.66
N LYS A 176 -15.70 -12.20 6.66
CA LYS A 176 -14.60 -11.29 6.96
C LYS A 176 -14.63 -10.92 8.44
N VAL A 177 -13.61 -11.36 9.18
CA VAL A 177 -13.55 -11.20 10.64
C VAL A 177 -12.46 -10.21 11.02
N THR A 178 -12.77 -9.23 11.87
CA THR A 178 -11.77 -8.38 12.51
C THR A 178 -11.12 -9.15 13.65
N THR A 179 -9.81 -9.36 13.56
CA THR A 179 -9.02 -10.15 14.53
C THR A 179 -8.14 -9.32 15.42
N SER A 180 -7.67 -8.17 14.95
CA SER A 180 -6.69 -7.34 15.67
C SER A 180 -6.83 -5.86 15.32
N LYS A 181 -6.31 -5.02 16.21
CA LYS A 181 -5.94 -3.62 15.90
C LYS A 181 -4.45 -3.56 15.60
N TYR A 182 -4.02 -2.63 14.78
CA TYR A 182 -2.59 -2.38 14.59
C TYR A 182 -2.17 -0.99 15.06
N TYR A 183 -0.92 -0.92 15.50
CA TYR A 183 -0.29 0.27 16.09
C TYR A 183 1.05 0.49 15.39
N ILE A 184 1.25 1.69 14.89
CA ILE A 184 2.54 2.15 14.34
C ILE A 184 3.52 2.47 15.48
N PRO A 185 4.80 2.76 15.24
CA PRO A 185 5.84 2.82 16.27
C PRO A 185 5.51 3.63 17.51
N TYR A 186 4.89 4.80 17.40
CA TYR A 186 4.49 5.61 18.57
C TYR A 186 3.16 5.19 19.20
N SER A 187 2.75 3.91 19.00
CA SER A 187 1.56 3.32 19.65
C SER A 187 0.24 4.01 19.31
N ARG A 188 0.20 4.83 18.28
CA ARG A 188 -1.07 5.36 17.74
C ARG A 188 -1.65 4.39 16.72
N THR A 189 -2.98 4.34 16.64
CA THR A 189 -3.65 3.68 15.54
C THR A 189 -3.52 4.56 14.30
N ALA A 190 -3.26 3.94 13.19
CA ALA A 190 -3.22 4.66 11.91
C ALA A 190 -4.60 5.21 11.55
#